data_db5d328fbd72d47d67a65ba714778fa6
#
_entry.id   db5d328fbd72d47d67a65ba714778fa6
#
_cell.length_a   1.000
_cell.length_b   1.000
_cell.length_c   1.000
_cell.angle_alpha   90.00
_cell.angle_beta   90.00
_cell.angle_gamma   90.00
#
_symmetry.space_group_name_H-M   'P 1'
#
loop_
_entity.id
_entity.type
_entity.pdbx_description
1 polymer ?
#
loop_
_entity_poly.entity_id
_entity_poly.type
_entity_poly.pdbx_seq_one_letter_code
_entity_poly.pdbx_strand_id
1 'polypeptide(L)'
;AELAKKVEEYVDIVEIGTPIVINEGLPAGLHLKESICNAKVLADLKIMDAADYEVSQAVKLGSYFLTILGVAEDASIKAAVEEAHKN
;
A
#
# COMPACT_ATOMS: atom_id res chain seq x y z
N ALA A 1 -11.58 5.97 7.14
CA ALA A 1 -12.53 5.39 6.17
C ALA A 1 -13.64 6.38 5.79
N GLU A 2 -14.30 7.00 6.74
CA GLU A 2 -15.39 7.96 6.48
C GLU A 2 -14.93 9.17 5.65
N LEU A 3 -13.77 9.73 5.96
CA LEU A 3 -13.22 10.83 5.19
C LEU A 3 -12.89 10.40 3.75
N ALA A 4 -12.32 9.22 3.59
CA ALA A 4 -11.99 8.68 2.28
C ALA A 4 -13.24 8.57 1.39
N LYS A 5 -14.33 8.06 1.91
CA LYS A 5 -15.63 8.03 1.19
C LYS A 5 -16.07 9.40 0.70
N LYS A 6 -15.89 10.42 1.52
CA LYS A 6 -16.34 11.78 1.20
C LYS A 6 -15.51 12.44 0.12
N VAL A 7 -14.25 12.04 -0.04
CA VAL A 7 -13.32 12.69 -0.96
C VAL A 7 -12.99 11.87 -2.19
N GLU A 8 -13.37 10.57 -2.23
CA GLU A 8 -12.94 9.69 -3.31
C GLU A 8 -13.39 10.14 -4.70
N GLU A 9 -14.48 10.89 -4.82
CA GLU A 9 -14.92 11.43 -6.11
C GLU A 9 -13.97 12.52 -6.66
N TYR A 10 -13.11 13.07 -5.81
CA TYR A 10 -12.18 14.14 -6.16
C TYR A 10 -10.74 13.64 -6.33
N VAL A 11 -10.47 12.38 -6.09
CA VAL A 11 -9.11 11.82 -6.10
C VAL A 11 -9.07 10.49 -6.86
N ASP A 12 -7.94 10.19 -7.46
CA ASP A 12 -7.71 8.91 -8.15
C ASP A 12 -7.11 7.87 -7.22
N ILE A 13 -6.36 8.32 -6.22
CA ILE A 13 -5.62 7.46 -5.29
C ILE A 13 -5.90 7.92 -3.86
N VAL A 14 -6.14 6.96 -2.99
CA VAL A 14 -6.19 7.17 -1.53
C VAL A 14 -4.98 6.47 -0.91
N GLU A 15 -4.19 7.23 -0.18
CA GLU A 15 -2.98 6.73 0.43
C GLU A 15 -3.22 6.28 1.89
N ILE A 16 -2.69 5.11 2.23
CA ILE A 16 -2.54 4.68 3.62
C ILE A 16 -1.15 5.12 4.05
N GLY A 17 -1.09 6.23 4.78
CA GLY A 17 0.19 6.80 5.22
C GLY A 17 0.91 5.94 6.24
N THR A 18 2.23 6.04 6.26
CA THR A 18 3.08 5.31 7.21
C THR A 18 2.63 5.45 8.67
N PRO A 19 2.21 6.64 9.15
CA PRO A 19 1.71 6.77 10.54
C PRO A 19 0.50 5.88 10.84
N ILE A 20 -0.41 5.74 9.91
CA ILE A 20 -1.58 4.85 10.07
C ILE A 20 -1.13 3.40 10.14
N VAL A 21 -0.20 3.01 9.28
CA VAL A 21 0.36 1.65 9.28
C VAL A 21 1.02 1.34 10.62
N ILE A 22 1.76 2.28 11.19
CA ILE A 22 2.42 2.10 12.49
C ILE A 22 1.40 1.97 13.63
N ASN A 23 0.37 2.80 13.64
CA ASN A 23 -0.62 2.84 14.73
C ASN A 23 -1.63 1.70 14.65
N GLU A 24 -2.15 1.40 13.46
CA GLU A 24 -3.29 0.50 13.27
C GLU A 24 -2.90 -0.82 12.58
N GLY A 25 -1.70 -0.88 12.05
CA GLY A 25 -1.24 -2.02 11.26
C GLY A 25 -1.86 -2.07 9.86
N LEU A 26 -1.40 -3.03 9.07
CA LEU A 26 -1.87 -3.23 7.70
C LEU A 26 -3.38 -3.52 7.57
N PRO A 27 -4.06 -4.18 8.54
CA PRO A 27 -5.52 -4.37 8.45
C PRO A 27 -6.33 -3.08 8.28
N ALA A 28 -5.80 -1.93 8.68
CA ALA A 28 -6.43 -0.63 8.40
C ALA A 28 -6.58 -0.40 6.88
N GLY A 29 -5.65 -0.93 6.08
CA GLY A 29 -5.71 -0.86 4.62
C GLY A 29 -6.89 -1.61 4.04
N LEU A 30 -7.19 -2.79 4.56
CA LEU A 30 -8.36 -3.55 4.13
C LEU A 30 -9.65 -2.79 4.45
N HIS A 31 -9.75 -2.25 5.66
CA HIS A 31 -10.90 -1.46 6.07
C HIS A 31 -11.10 -0.22 5.18
N LEU A 32 -10.01 0.47 4.84
CA LEU A 32 -10.07 1.57 3.89
C LEU A 32 -10.54 1.09 2.51
N LYS A 33 -9.96 0.01 1.99
CA LYS A 33 -10.28 -0.55 0.68
C LYS A 33 -11.76 -0.93 0.59
N GLU A 34 -12.31 -1.52 1.64
CA GLU A 34 -13.74 -1.87 1.70
C GLU A 34 -14.65 -0.64 1.75
N SER A 35 -14.12 0.50 2.18
CA SER A 35 -14.88 1.75 2.33
C SER A 35 -14.98 2.58 1.05
N ILE A 36 -14.14 2.32 0.06
CA ILE A 36 -14.09 3.09 -1.19
C ILE A 36 -14.43 2.20 -2.38
N CYS A 37 -14.94 2.81 -3.46
CA CYS A 37 -15.42 2.08 -4.64
C CYS A 37 -14.55 2.29 -5.87
N ASN A 38 -14.09 3.52 -6.11
CA ASN A 38 -13.48 3.93 -7.37
C ASN A 38 -11.99 4.25 -7.25
N ALA A 39 -11.56 4.90 -6.18
CA ALA A 39 -10.16 5.26 -5.98
C ALA A 39 -9.31 4.01 -5.72
N LYS A 40 -8.06 4.07 -6.16
CA LYS A 40 -7.07 3.02 -5.90
C LYS A 40 -6.37 3.27 -4.58
N VAL A 41 -5.97 2.21 -3.90
CA VAL A 41 -5.25 2.32 -2.62
C VAL A 41 -3.75 2.26 -2.89
N LEU A 42 -3.01 3.19 -2.31
CA LEU A 42 -1.55 3.18 -2.23
C LEU A 42 -1.15 2.93 -0.78
N ALA A 43 -0.33 1.92 -0.54
CA ALA A 43 0.25 1.67 0.78
C ALA A 43 1.66 2.29 0.84
N ASP A 44 1.82 3.31 1.68
CA ASP A 44 3.12 3.97 1.87
C ASP A 44 3.94 3.24 2.92
N LEU A 45 4.57 2.15 2.52
CA LEU A 45 5.31 1.24 3.40
C LEU A 45 6.78 1.59 3.53
N LYS A 46 7.34 2.35 2.58
CA LYS A 46 8.77 2.71 2.56
C LYS A 46 9.66 1.47 2.73
N ILE A 47 9.37 0.43 1.93
CA ILE A 47 10.06 -0.86 2.03
C ILE A 47 11.55 -0.67 1.86
N MET A 48 12.32 -1.25 2.78
CA MET A 48 13.79 -1.22 2.75
C MET A 48 14.37 -2.63 2.53
N ASP A 49 13.77 -3.62 3.17
CA ASP A 49 14.17 -5.03 3.09
C ASP A 49 12.95 -5.95 3.16
N ALA A 50 13.15 -7.26 3.16
CA ALA A 50 12.08 -8.26 3.17
C ALA A 50 10.98 -7.94 2.14
N ALA A 51 11.39 -7.48 0.97
CA ALA A 51 10.50 -6.85 -0.01
C ALA A 51 9.41 -7.80 -0.52
N ASP A 52 9.75 -9.05 -0.80
CA ASP A 52 8.80 -10.06 -1.24
C ASP A 52 7.69 -10.29 -0.21
N TYR A 53 8.05 -10.41 1.06
CA TYR A 53 7.09 -10.57 2.15
C TYR A 53 6.20 -9.33 2.30
N GLU A 54 6.79 -8.15 2.40
CA GLU A 54 6.06 -6.90 2.64
C GLU A 54 5.12 -6.56 1.48
N VAL A 55 5.57 -6.74 0.24
CA VAL A 55 4.71 -6.59 -0.94
C VAL A 55 3.54 -7.57 -0.90
N SER A 56 3.80 -8.83 -0.57
CA SER A 56 2.73 -9.84 -0.49
C SER A 56 1.67 -9.48 0.53
N GLN A 57 2.04 -8.87 1.64
CA GLN A 57 1.09 -8.41 2.65
C GLN A 57 0.25 -7.23 2.16
N ALA A 58 0.88 -6.25 1.48
CA ALA A 58 0.16 -5.12 0.91
C ALA A 58 -0.86 -5.57 -0.15
N VAL A 59 -0.49 -6.52 -0.99
CA VAL A 59 -1.39 -7.10 -2.00
C VAL A 59 -2.61 -7.76 -1.35
N LYS A 60 -2.41 -8.58 -0.31
CA LYS A 60 -3.51 -9.22 0.43
C LYS A 60 -4.51 -8.22 1.00
N LEU A 61 -4.06 -7.03 1.31
CA LEU A 61 -4.89 -5.96 1.86
C LEU A 61 -5.53 -5.08 0.77
N GLY A 62 -5.37 -5.45 -0.49
CA GLY A 62 -6.02 -4.78 -1.61
C GLY A 62 -5.33 -3.50 -2.06
N SER A 63 -4.07 -3.29 -1.71
CA SER A 63 -3.29 -2.17 -2.24
C SER A 63 -3.03 -2.36 -3.74
N TYR A 64 -3.23 -1.30 -4.50
CA TYR A 64 -2.94 -1.26 -5.92
C TYR A 64 -1.51 -0.77 -6.19
N PHE A 65 -1.05 0.17 -5.36
CA PHE A 65 0.32 0.69 -5.37
C PHE A 65 0.95 0.52 -4.00
N LEU A 66 2.26 0.47 -3.96
CA LEU A 66 3.05 0.52 -2.73
C LEU A 66 4.35 1.26 -2.97
N THR A 67 4.99 1.69 -1.89
CA THR A 67 6.26 2.40 -1.98
C THR A 67 7.42 1.57 -1.47
N ILE A 68 8.56 1.73 -2.14
CA ILE A 68 9.86 1.22 -1.70
C ILE A 68 10.83 2.39 -1.65
N LEU A 69 11.77 2.37 -0.70
CA LEU A 69 12.81 3.39 -0.61
C LEU A 69 13.80 3.26 -1.76
N GLY A 70 14.08 4.37 -2.43
CA GLY A 70 15.07 4.39 -3.51
C GLY A 70 16.52 4.17 -3.05
N VAL A 71 16.74 4.25 -1.73
CA VAL A 71 18.07 3.94 -1.11
C VAL A 71 18.20 2.47 -0.70
N ALA A 72 17.14 1.65 -0.91
CA ALA A 72 17.24 0.21 -0.69
C ALA A 72 18.23 -0.42 -1.66
N GLU A 73 18.72 -1.59 -1.32
CA GLU A 73 19.61 -2.36 -2.21
C GLU A 73 18.88 -2.76 -3.50
N ASP A 74 19.59 -2.81 -4.61
CA ASP A 74 19.02 -3.19 -5.91
C ASP A 74 18.29 -4.53 -5.86
N ALA A 75 18.82 -5.49 -5.09
CA ALA A 75 18.17 -6.80 -4.92
C ALA A 75 16.78 -6.67 -4.26
N SER A 76 16.63 -5.78 -3.29
CA SER A 76 15.35 -5.51 -2.62
C SER A 76 14.36 -4.83 -3.55
N ILE A 77 14.81 -3.85 -4.31
CA ILE A 77 13.97 -3.15 -5.30
C ILE A 77 13.48 -4.14 -6.36
N LYS A 78 14.39 -4.96 -6.88
CA LYS A 78 14.04 -5.98 -7.87
C LYS A 78 13.02 -6.99 -7.31
N ALA A 79 13.25 -7.49 -6.10
CA ALA A 79 12.34 -8.43 -5.44
C ALA A 79 10.94 -7.82 -5.24
N ALA A 80 10.86 -6.54 -4.86
CA ALA A 80 9.59 -5.85 -4.70
C ALA A 80 8.83 -5.76 -6.02
N VAL A 81 9.49 -5.38 -7.10
CA VAL A 81 8.88 -5.27 -8.43
C VAL A 81 8.41 -6.63 -8.93
N GLU A 82 9.23 -7.67 -8.79
CA GLU A 82 8.87 -9.03 -9.20
C GLU A 82 7.67 -9.55 -8.43
N GLU A 83 7.63 -9.34 -7.12
CA GLU A 83 6.51 -9.78 -6.28
C GLU A 83 5.23 -9.00 -6.62
N ALA A 84 5.33 -7.69 -6.82
CA ALA A 84 4.19 -6.87 -7.22
C ALA A 84 3.59 -7.35 -8.57
N HIS A 85 4.43 -7.70 -9.53
CA HIS A 85 3.99 -8.12 -10.86
C HIS A 85 3.38 -9.53 -10.90
N LYS A 86 3.55 -10.35 -9.87
CA LYS A 86 2.87 -11.64 -9.74
C LYS A 86 1.38 -11.50 -9.42
N ASN A 87 0.98 -10.32 -9.00
CA ASN A 87 -0.37 -10.03 -8.48
C ASN A 87 -1.07 -8.89 -9.27
#